data_1bb3808252b87bb1e17f1c42b95a7747
#
_entry.id   1bb3808252b87bb1e17f1c42b95a7747
#
_cell.length_a   1.000
_cell.length_b   1.000
_cell.length_c   1.000
_cell.angle_alpha   90.00
_cell.angle_beta   90.00
_cell.angle_gamma   90.00
#
_symmetry.space_group_name_H-M   'P 1'
#
loop_
_entity.id
_entity.type
_entity.pdbx_description
1 polymer ?
#
loop_
_entity_poly.entity_id
_entity_poly.type
_entity_poly.pdbx_seq_one_letter_code
_entity_poly.pdbx_strand_id
1 'polypeptide(L)'
;MDFLSLAKKRYACRKYTAQKVEQAKLDTILEAGRVAPTGANRQPQRLVVVQSKEGMERLARCTRDFGAPTAVIVCADTSEAWTRKYDGKNISDIDASIVTDHMMLAAASLNLDTLWICMFKPEACLLYTSDAADD
;
A
#
# COMPACT_ATOMS: atom_id res chain seq x y z
N MET A 1 17.09 3.49 -15.80
CA MET A 1 17.65 3.25 -14.43
C MET A 1 17.61 1.75 -14.17
N ASP A 2 18.74 1.18 -13.78
CA ASP A 2 18.74 -0.23 -13.42
C ASP A 2 18.08 -0.46 -12.06
N PHE A 3 17.79 -1.71 -11.74
CA PHE A 3 17.05 -2.03 -10.51
C PHE A 3 17.83 -1.64 -9.25
N LEU A 4 19.14 -1.86 -9.22
CA LEU A 4 19.91 -1.54 -8.02
C LEU A 4 19.89 -0.03 -7.73
N SER A 5 20.02 0.79 -8.77
CA SER A 5 19.93 2.24 -8.65
C SER A 5 18.55 2.65 -8.14
N LEU A 6 17.50 2.01 -8.65
CA LEU A 6 16.13 2.25 -8.20
C LEU A 6 15.96 1.89 -6.73
N ALA A 7 16.44 0.72 -6.33
CA ALA A 7 16.35 0.27 -4.94
C ALA A 7 17.05 1.23 -3.98
N LYS A 8 18.19 1.79 -4.41
CA LYS A 8 18.93 2.79 -3.62
C LYS A 8 18.21 4.14 -3.58
N LYS A 9 17.49 4.49 -4.65
CA LYS A 9 16.77 5.76 -4.74
C LYS A 9 15.59 5.83 -3.77
N ARG A 10 14.88 4.73 -3.58
CA ARG A 10 13.73 4.67 -2.67
C ARG A 10 14.19 4.93 -1.23
N TYR A 11 13.51 5.82 -0.54
CA TYR A 11 13.78 6.11 0.87
C TYR A 11 12.46 6.39 1.61
N ALA A 12 12.50 6.31 2.93
CA ALA A 12 11.34 6.62 3.77
C ALA A 12 11.17 8.15 3.87
N CYS A 13 10.18 8.68 3.20
CA CYS A 13 9.91 10.11 3.14
C CYS A 13 8.85 10.50 4.17
N ARG A 14 9.14 11.52 4.98
CA ARG A 14 8.24 11.99 6.04
C ARG A 14 7.85 13.45 5.89
N LYS A 15 7.94 13.99 4.67
CA LYS A 15 7.53 15.36 4.38
C LYS A 15 7.09 15.43 2.92
N TYR A 16 5.88 15.87 2.67
CA TYR A 16 5.28 15.88 1.35
C TYR A 16 4.74 17.26 1.02
N THR A 17 4.64 17.56 -0.29
CA THR A 17 3.90 18.71 -0.78
C THR A 17 2.41 18.37 -0.89
N ALA A 18 1.58 19.37 -1.09
CA ALA A 18 0.14 19.17 -1.31
C ALA A 18 -0.18 18.78 -2.76
N GLN A 19 0.84 18.65 -3.62
CA GLN A 19 0.64 18.32 -5.02
C GLN A 19 0.04 16.91 -5.16
N LYS A 20 -1.08 16.81 -5.84
CA LYS A 20 -1.75 15.52 -6.04
C LYS A 20 -0.94 14.65 -7.00
N VAL A 21 -1.02 13.34 -6.79
CA VAL A 21 -0.41 12.35 -7.67
C VAL A 21 -1.22 12.29 -8.97
N GLU A 22 -0.53 12.40 -10.11
CA GLU A 22 -1.17 12.27 -11.41
C GLU A 22 -1.81 10.89 -11.54
N GLN A 23 -3.02 10.83 -12.11
CA GLN A 23 -3.77 9.57 -12.20
C GLN A 23 -2.98 8.49 -12.95
N ALA A 24 -2.29 8.85 -14.03
CA ALA A 24 -1.48 7.88 -14.80
C ALA A 24 -0.39 7.25 -13.95
N LYS A 25 0.25 8.03 -13.08
CA LYS A 25 1.29 7.53 -12.16
C LYS A 25 0.67 6.61 -11.10
N LEU A 26 -0.47 7.01 -10.55
CA LEU A 26 -1.18 6.18 -9.57
C LEU A 26 -1.59 4.85 -10.19
N ASP A 27 -2.10 4.86 -11.42
CA ASP A 27 -2.48 3.63 -12.14
C ASP A 27 -1.29 2.69 -12.31
N THR A 28 -0.12 3.22 -12.63
CA THR A 28 1.12 2.44 -12.75
C THR A 28 1.51 1.82 -11.41
N ILE A 29 1.42 2.59 -10.33
CA ILE A 29 1.73 2.10 -8.98
C ILE A 29 0.78 0.97 -8.58
N LEU A 30 -0.51 1.14 -8.81
CA LEU A 30 -1.51 0.12 -8.49
C LEU A 30 -1.30 -1.15 -9.33
N GLU A 31 -0.94 -1.00 -10.60
CA GLU A 31 -0.63 -2.14 -11.46
C GLU A 31 0.59 -2.91 -10.96
N ALA A 32 1.61 -2.21 -10.46
CA ALA A 32 2.77 -2.87 -9.85
C ALA A 32 2.34 -3.72 -8.64
N GLY A 33 1.40 -3.23 -7.84
CA GLY A 33 0.83 -4.00 -6.74
C GLY A 33 0.01 -5.20 -7.21
N ARG A 34 -0.72 -5.04 -8.31
CA ARG A 34 -1.53 -6.11 -8.87
C ARG A 34 -0.69 -7.27 -9.39
N VAL A 35 0.45 -6.97 -10.02
CA VAL A 35 1.30 -8.00 -10.65
C VAL A 35 2.33 -8.59 -9.69
N ALA A 36 2.41 -8.10 -8.46
CA ALA A 36 3.36 -8.62 -7.47
C ALA A 36 3.13 -10.12 -7.23
N PRO A 37 4.20 -10.90 -7.01
CA PRO A 37 4.04 -12.33 -6.73
C PRO A 37 3.35 -12.56 -5.39
N THR A 38 2.50 -13.58 -5.34
CA THR A 38 1.84 -14.01 -4.11
C THR A 38 1.91 -15.53 -3.99
N GLY A 39 1.79 -16.05 -2.78
CA GLY A 39 1.83 -17.49 -2.55
C GLY A 39 0.77 -18.22 -3.33
N ALA A 40 1.18 -19.24 -4.10
CA ALA A 40 0.32 -20.03 -4.99
C ALA A 40 -0.53 -19.17 -5.93
N ASN A 41 -0.08 -17.95 -6.22
CA ASN A 41 -0.78 -16.98 -7.05
C ASN A 41 -2.22 -16.72 -6.59
N ARG A 42 -2.45 -16.74 -5.28
CA ARG A 42 -3.78 -16.55 -4.69
C ARG A 42 -4.28 -15.12 -4.81
N GLN A 43 -3.37 -14.15 -4.93
CA GLN A 43 -3.70 -12.73 -5.12
C GLN A 43 -4.68 -12.21 -4.06
N PRO A 44 -4.33 -12.34 -2.75
CA PRO A 44 -5.24 -11.92 -1.68
C PRO A 44 -5.26 -10.42 -1.45
N GLN A 45 -4.38 -9.66 -2.11
CA GLN A 45 -4.26 -8.23 -1.86
C GLN A 45 -5.50 -7.45 -2.29
N ARG A 46 -5.86 -6.49 -1.47
CA ARG A 46 -6.93 -5.52 -1.74
C ARG A 46 -6.37 -4.15 -1.41
N LEU A 47 -6.47 -3.22 -2.36
CA LEU A 47 -5.87 -1.90 -2.24
C LEU A 47 -6.97 -0.86 -2.11
N VAL A 48 -6.91 -0.06 -1.05
CA VAL A 48 -7.84 1.04 -0.84
C VAL A 48 -7.09 2.34 -1.05
N VAL A 49 -7.46 3.09 -2.08
CA VAL A 49 -6.81 4.36 -2.41
C VAL A 49 -7.55 5.49 -1.71
N VAL A 50 -6.81 6.32 -0.99
CA VAL A 50 -7.35 7.44 -0.24
C VAL A 50 -6.77 8.73 -0.80
N GLN A 51 -7.63 9.58 -1.36
CA GLN A 51 -7.20 10.83 -1.98
C GLN A 51 -8.09 12.02 -1.62
N SER A 52 -9.33 11.78 -1.22
CA SER A 52 -10.23 12.88 -0.89
C SER A 52 -9.79 13.56 0.40
N LYS A 53 -10.14 14.82 0.55
CA LYS A 53 -9.87 15.57 1.78
C LYS A 53 -10.49 14.86 2.97
N GLU A 54 -11.75 14.44 2.85
CA GLU A 54 -12.45 13.72 3.91
C GLU A 54 -11.76 12.39 4.23
N GLY A 55 -11.38 11.63 3.20
CA GLY A 55 -10.68 10.35 3.37
C GLY A 55 -9.37 10.51 4.10
N MET A 56 -8.57 11.51 3.74
CA MET A 56 -7.29 11.76 4.41
C MET A 56 -7.49 12.25 5.85
N GLU A 57 -8.54 13.02 6.13
CA GLU A 57 -8.88 13.42 7.49
C GLU A 57 -9.26 12.21 8.36
N ARG A 58 -10.00 11.26 7.79
CA ARG A 58 -10.34 10.01 8.47
C ARG A 58 -9.10 9.16 8.70
N LEU A 59 -8.23 9.07 7.70
CA LEU A 59 -6.97 8.32 7.83
C LEU A 59 -6.09 8.90 8.93
N ALA A 60 -6.09 10.22 9.09
CA ALA A 60 -5.31 10.89 10.14
C ALA A 60 -5.71 10.47 11.55
N ARG A 61 -6.89 9.88 11.72
CA ARG A 61 -7.32 9.31 13.01
C ARG A 61 -6.70 7.93 13.26
N CYS A 62 -6.25 7.27 12.19
CA CYS A 62 -5.64 5.95 12.27
C CYS A 62 -4.14 6.03 12.45
N THR A 63 -3.50 7.00 11.81
CA THR A 63 -2.06 7.12 11.75
C THR A 63 -1.64 8.55 11.41
N ARG A 64 -0.35 8.81 11.54
CA ARG A 64 0.24 10.05 11.10
C ARG A 64 0.52 9.98 9.59
N ASP A 65 0.00 10.94 8.83
CA ASP A 65 0.14 10.96 7.37
C ASP A 65 1.27 11.84 6.84
N PHE A 66 1.91 12.61 7.70
CA PHE A 66 3.02 13.50 7.34
C PHE A 66 2.68 14.53 6.25
N GLY A 67 1.39 14.83 6.09
CA GLY A 67 0.93 15.78 5.08
C GLY A 67 0.83 15.23 3.68
N ALA A 68 0.88 13.92 3.51
CA ALA A 68 0.76 13.30 2.20
C ALA A 68 -0.63 13.54 1.58
N PRO A 69 -0.71 13.81 0.28
CA PRO A 69 -2.00 14.03 -0.40
C PRO A 69 -2.71 12.74 -0.78
N THR A 70 -2.00 11.61 -0.78
CA THR A 70 -2.53 10.32 -1.21
C THR A 70 -1.98 9.22 -0.31
N ALA A 71 -2.82 8.26 0.00
CA ALA A 71 -2.40 7.06 0.72
C ALA A 71 -3.02 5.83 0.07
N VAL A 72 -2.35 4.69 0.21
CA VAL A 72 -2.89 3.39 -0.19
C VAL A 72 -2.89 2.51 1.05
N ILE A 73 -4.05 2.00 1.42
CA ILE A 73 -4.17 1.01 2.48
C ILE A 73 -4.05 -0.36 1.83
N VAL A 74 -3.00 -1.08 2.19
CA VAL A 74 -2.76 -2.41 1.64
C VAL A 74 -3.36 -3.44 2.58
N CYS A 75 -4.37 -4.15 2.08
CA CYS A 75 -5.06 -5.20 2.82
C CYS A 75 -4.79 -6.54 2.16
N ALA A 76 -4.91 -7.60 2.92
CA ALA A 76 -4.87 -8.95 2.39
C ALA A 76 -6.03 -9.75 2.97
N ASP A 77 -6.79 -10.40 2.11
CA ASP A 77 -7.89 -11.28 2.51
C ASP A 77 -7.29 -12.59 3.00
N THR A 78 -7.31 -12.82 4.30
CA THR A 78 -6.72 -14.02 4.89
C THR A 78 -7.40 -15.31 4.44
N SER A 79 -8.69 -15.24 4.07
CA SER A 79 -9.41 -16.41 3.57
C SER A 79 -8.97 -16.82 2.16
N GLU A 80 -8.43 -15.87 1.38
CA GLU A 80 -7.94 -16.12 0.02
C GLU A 80 -6.46 -16.45 -0.01
N ALA A 81 -5.69 -16.04 1.00
CA ALA A 81 -4.24 -16.23 1.04
C ALA A 81 -3.88 -17.71 1.22
N TRP A 82 -2.72 -18.06 0.71
CA TRP A 82 -2.18 -19.42 0.89
C TRP A 82 -1.83 -19.67 2.35
N THR A 83 -2.13 -20.87 2.82
CA THR A 83 -1.79 -21.31 4.17
C THR A 83 -0.94 -22.57 4.07
N ARG A 84 0.21 -22.56 4.74
CA ARG A 84 1.11 -23.70 4.77
C ARG A 84 0.51 -24.82 5.63
N LYS A 85 0.34 -26.00 5.04
CA LYS A 85 -0.38 -27.08 5.73
C LYS A 85 0.44 -27.75 6.84
N TYR A 86 1.77 -27.59 6.85
CA TYR A 86 2.62 -28.19 7.87
C TYR A 86 2.42 -27.56 9.24
N ASP A 87 2.21 -26.27 9.32
CA ASP A 87 2.12 -25.54 10.59
C ASP A 87 0.96 -24.54 10.62
N GLY A 88 0.14 -24.46 9.58
CA GLY A 88 -0.97 -23.53 9.53
C GLY A 88 -0.60 -22.07 9.30
N LYS A 89 0.65 -21.80 8.93
CA LYS A 89 1.08 -20.41 8.69
C LYS A 89 0.37 -19.83 7.47
N ASN A 90 -0.47 -18.81 7.72
CA ASN A 90 -1.09 -18.03 6.65
C ASN A 90 -0.11 -16.92 6.24
N ILE A 91 0.12 -16.76 4.94
CA ILE A 91 1.15 -15.84 4.45
C ILE A 91 0.58 -14.50 3.94
N SER A 92 -0.63 -14.14 4.36
CA SER A 92 -1.25 -12.88 3.93
C SER A 92 -0.37 -11.66 4.19
N ASP A 93 0.29 -11.60 5.35
CA ASP A 93 1.21 -10.49 5.68
C ASP A 93 2.43 -10.47 4.77
N ILE A 94 2.94 -11.64 4.40
CA ILE A 94 4.08 -11.74 3.48
C ILE A 94 3.66 -11.22 2.10
N ASP A 95 2.52 -11.66 1.60
CA ASP A 95 2.00 -11.20 0.31
C ASP A 95 1.77 -9.70 0.32
N ALA A 96 1.14 -9.17 1.37
CA ALA A 96 0.90 -7.73 1.49
C ALA A 96 2.20 -6.93 1.52
N SER A 97 3.24 -7.46 2.16
CA SER A 97 4.55 -6.80 2.22
C SER A 97 5.22 -6.72 0.84
N ILE A 98 5.14 -7.80 0.08
CA ILE A 98 5.69 -7.84 -1.29
C ILE A 98 4.94 -6.85 -2.18
N VAL A 99 3.62 -6.84 -2.11
CA VAL A 99 2.77 -5.90 -2.87
C VAL A 99 3.14 -4.46 -2.53
N THR A 100 3.30 -4.15 -1.24
CA THR A 100 3.67 -2.81 -0.79
C THR A 100 5.03 -2.40 -1.35
N ASP A 101 6.02 -3.27 -1.29
CA ASP A 101 7.36 -2.97 -1.80
C ASP A 101 7.35 -2.74 -3.31
N HIS A 102 6.61 -3.54 -4.07
CA HIS A 102 6.45 -3.34 -5.51
C HIS A 102 5.88 -1.95 -5.83
N MET A 103 4.87 -1.52 -5.09
CA MET A 103 4.28 -0.20 -5.30
C MET A 103 5.24 0.93 -4.93
N MET A 104 6.00 0.77 -3.85
CA MET A 104 6.98 1.77 -3.44
C MET A 104 8.10 1.93 -4.46
N LEU A 105 8.57 0.82 -5.03
CA LEU A 105 9.59 0.85 -6.08
C LEU A 105 9.04 1.46 -7.37
N ALA A 106 7.81 1.14 -7.73
CA ALA A 106 7.16 1.77 -8.88
C ALA A 106 7.03 3.28 -8.68
N ALA A 107 6.63 3.72 -7.51
CA ALA A 107 6.54 5.14 -7.19
C ALA A 107 7.90 5.82 -7.32
N ALA A 108 8.95 5.21 -6.79
CA ALA A 108 10.31 5.75 -6.90
C ALA A 108 10.74 5.88 -8.37
N SER A 109 10.38 4.93 -9.23
CA SER A 109 10.68 5.01 -10.65
C SER A 109 9.97 6.17 -11.35
N LEU A 110 8.89 6.66 -10.76
CA LEU A 110 8.10 7.78 -11.26
C LEU A 110 8.43 9.10 -10.54
N ASN A 111 9.51 9.13 -9.78
CA ASN A 111 9.95 10.29 -8.99
C ASN A 111 8.94 10.70 -7.91
N LEU A 112 8.24 9.73 -7.35
CA LEU A 112 7.36 9.92 -6.21
C LEU A 112 7.98 9.28 -4.98
N ASP A 113 7.91 9.99 -3.86
CA ASP A 113 8.43 9.50 -2.59
C ASP A 113 7.31 8.80 -1.80
N THR A 114 7.69 7.84 -0.97
CA THR A 114 6.75 7.03 -0.22
C THR A 114 7.21 6.81 1.21
N LEU A 115 6.28 6.38 2.04
CA LEU A 115 6.56 5.91 3.39
C LEU A 115 5.68 4.69 3.67
N TRP A 116 6.32 3.60 4.07
CA TRP A 116 5.61 2.41 4.57
C TRP A 116 5.30 2.63 6.05
N ILE A 117 4.03 2.60 6.41
CA ILE A 117 3.59 2.83 7.78
C ILE A 117 3.00 1.54 8.35
N CYS A 118 3.61 1.06 9.43
CA CYS A 118 3.04 -0.01 10.26
C CYS A 118 2.48 0.54 11.57
N MET A 119 2.83 1.75 11.94
CA MET A 119 2.35 2.39 13.17
C MET A 119 0.99 3.03 12.93
N PHE A 120 -0.06 2.25 13.07
CA PHE A 120 -1.43 2.73 12.92
C PHE A 120 -2.34 2.01 13.91
N LYS A 121 -3.53 2.56 14.10
CA LYS A 121 -4.56 1.98 14.98
C LYS A 121 -5.44 1.05 14.14
N PRO A 122 -5.28 -0.29 14.26
CA PRO A 122 -6.00 -1.22 13.38
C PRO A 122 -7.51 -1.08 13.43
N GLU A 123 -8.09 -0.86 14.59
CA GLU A 123 -9.54 -0.73 14.74
C GLU A 123 -10.08 0.48 13.97
N ALA A 124 -9.38 1.62 14.04
CA ALA A 124 -9.77 2.81 13.30
C ALA A 124 -9.63 2.60 11.79
N CYS A 125 -8.59 1.90 11.36
CA CYS A 125 -8.38 1.54 9.96
C CYS A 125 -9.46 0.58 9.45
N LEU A 126 -9.86 -0.40 10.25
CA LEU A 126 -10.93 -1.35 9.87
C LEU A 126 -12.25 -0.62 9.66
N LEU A 127 -12.59 0.33 10.51
CA LEU A 127 -13.80 1.14 10.35
C LEU A 127 -13.73 1.94 9.05
N TYR A 128 -12.56 2.53 8.76
CA TYR A 128 -12.35 3.25 7.51
C TYR A 128 -12.52 2.32 6.30
N THR A 129 -11.88 1.16 6.30
CA THR A 129 -11.95 0.23 5.15
C THR A 129 -13.35 -0.34 4.98
N SER A 130 -14.10 -0.55 6.05
CA SER A 130 -15.49 -0.98 5.97
C SER A 130 -16.37 0.07 5.27
N ASP A 131 -16.16 1.35 5.58
CA ASP A 131 -16.90 2.45 4.98
C ASP A 131 -16.44 2.76 3.56
N ALA A 132 -15.19 2.49 3.24
CA ALA A 132 -14.58 2.77 1.95
C ALA A 132 -14.56 1.56 1.01
N ALA A 133 -15.16 0.45 1.39
CA ALA A 133 -15.10 -0.81 0.63
C ALA A 133 -15.69 -0.72 -0.78
N ASP A 134 -16.49 0.30 -1.03
CA ASP A 134 -17.16 0.51 -2.33
C ASP A 134 -16.35 1.39 -3.30
N ASP A 135 -15.21 1.87 -2.85
CA ASP A 135 -14.31 2.66 -3.71
C ASP A 135 -13.38 1.75 -4.55
#